data_83f525914d1d75ea536001eb3f7a726a
#
_entry.id   83f525914d1d75ea536001eb3f7a726a
#
_cell.length_a   1.000
_cell.length_b   1.000
_cell.length_c   1.000
_cell.angle_alpha   90.00
_cell.angle_beta   90.00
_cell.angle_gamma   90.00
#
_symmetry.space_group_name_H-M   'P 1'
#
loop_
_entity.id
_entity.type
_entity.pdbx_description
1 polymer ?
#
loop_
_entity_poly.entity_id
_entity_poly.type
_entity_poly.pdbx_seq_one_letter_code
_entity_poly.pdbx_strand_id
1 'polypeptide(L)'
;MKKRVVACILAVACIASLNGCGSKFNGQDTVVEVGDEKVTADVANFFARYQQAQFETTYSSYLGDDFWGKEVTDGKTYEENYKDSIMDSLEEMYILDEHKDDYKVSLSDDEEKSIEDAAKKFTDSNDSAAKDTVSGDEKTVKKVLELLTLQKKMETAMTAD
;
A
#
# COMPACT_ATOMS: atom_id res chain seq x y z
N MET A 1 1.87 33.81 -13.94
CA MET A 1 2.38 32.63 -13.21
C MET A 1 2.20 31.41 -14.09
N LYS A 2 3.30 30.80 -14.53
CA LYS A 2 3.25 29.67 -15.48
C LYS A 2 3.04 28.41 -14.67
N LYS A 3 1.85 27.79 -14.80
CA LYS A 3 1.58 26.45 -14.26
C LYS A 3 2.50 25.46 -14.97
N ARG A 4 3.49 24.94 -14.26
CA ARG A 4 4.26 23.78 -14.71
C ARG A 4 3.40 22.55 -14.41
N VAL A 5 2.76 22.03 -15.44
CA VAL A 5 2.18 20.69 -15.39
C VAL A 5 3.37 19.74 -15.41
N VAL A 6 3.70 19.15 -14.27
CA VAL A 6 4.64 18.05 -14.19
C VAL A 6 3.90 16.85 -14.76
N ALA A 7 4.28 16.43 -15.95
CA ALA A 7 3.81 15.19 -16.53
C ALA A 7 4.50 14.04 -15.78
N CYS A 8 3.80 13.41 -14.85
CA CYS A 8 4.22 12.15 -14.27
C CYS A 8 4.23 11.11 -15.39
N ILE A 9 5.42 10.71 -15.81
CA ILE A 9 5.60 9.58 -16.73
C ILE A 9 5.42 8.33 -15.87
N LEU A 10 4.23 7.77 -15.88
CA LEU A 10 3.95 6.44 -15.33
C LEU A 10 4.70 5.40 -16.18
N ALA A 11 5.83 4.96 -15.72
CA ALA A 11 6.39 3.70 -16.15
C ALA A 11 5.70 2.60 -15.33
N VAL A 12 4.53 2.17 -15.78
CA VAL A 12 3.88 0.97 -15.25
C VAL A 12 4.75 -0.22 -15.64
N ALA A 13 5.69 -0.55 -14.77
CA ALA A 13 6.31 -1.86 -14.80
C ALA A 13 5.25 -2.84 -14.29
N CYS A 14 4.59 -3.50 -15.25
CA CYS A 14 3.59 -4.52 -14.99
C CYS A 14 4.07 -5.41 -13.83
N ILE A 15 3.27 -5.53 -12.78
CA ILE A 15 3.34 -6.65 -11.86
C ILE A 15 2.90 -7.87 -12.66
N ALA A 16 3.77 -8.31 -13.57
CA ALA A 16 3.62 -9.53 -14.30
C ALA A 16 3.90 -10.66 -13.33
N SER A 17 2.79 -11.23 -12.87
CA SER A 17 2.78 -12.59 -12.34
C SER A 17 3.55 -12.86 -11.04
N LEU A 18 2.87 -12.72 -9.93
CA LEU A 18 3.20 -13.51 -8.73
C LEU A 18 3.04 -15.04 -8.96
N ASN A 19 2.75 -15.46 -10.20
CA ASN A 19 2.68 -16.85 -10.65
C ASN A 19 3.59 -17.13 -11.87
N GLY A 20 4.69 -16.37 -12.07
CA GLY A 20 5.64 -16.57 -13.16
C GLY A 20 6.88 -17.33 -12.68
N CYS A 21 7.04 -18.55 -13.14
CA CYS A 21 8.27 -19.34 -13.22
C CYS A 21 9.55 -18.73 -12.59
N GLY A 22 9.87 -19.11 -11.35
CA GLY A 22 11.27 -19.27 -10.94
C GLY A 22 12.02 -18.04 -10.45
N SER A 23 11.49 -16.81 -10.46
CA SER A 23 12.11 -15.69 -9.77
C SER A 23 11.69 -15.70 -8.31
N LYS A 24 12.67 -15.70 -7.39
CA LYS A 24 12.37 -15.54 -5.98
C LYS A 24 11.82 -14.13 -5.76
N PHE A 25 10.73 -14.00 -5.00
CA PHE A 25 10.25 -12.73 -4.52
C PHE A 25 11.39 -11.99 -3.81
N ASN A 26 11.67 -10.76 -4.26
CA ASN A 26 12.63 -9.89 -3.62
C ASN A 26 11.89 -8.62 -3.19
N GLY A 27 11.67 -8.47 -1.91
CA GLY A 27 10.91 -7.38 -1.34
C GLY A 27 11.45 -5.99 -1.62
N GLN A 28 12.74 -5.88 -1.97
CA GLN A 28 13.38 -4.61 -2.30
C GLN A 28 13.23 -4.21 -3.78
N ASP A 29 12.63 -5.06 -4.61
CA ASP A 29 12.36 -4.70 -6.01
C ASP A 29 11.36 -3.55 -6.07
N THR A 30 11.62 -2.58 -6.95
CA THR A 30 10.72 -1.47 -7.19
C THR A 30 9.55 -1.95 -8.05
N VAL A 31 8.32 -1.75 -7.56
CA VAL A 31 7.09 -2.10 -8.30
C VAL A 31 6.51 -0.91 -9.05
N VAL A 32 6.68 0.30 -8.51
CA VAL A 32 6.31 1.57 -9.16
C VAL A 32 7.19 2.70 -8.64
N GLU A 33 7.39 3.74 -9.43
CA GLU A 33 8.05 4.98 -9.03
C GLU A 33 7.03 6.12 -9.07
N VAL A 34 6.95 6.89 -7.97
CA VAL A 34 6.08 8.04 -7.81
C VAL A 34 6.95 9.24 -7.48
N GLY A 35 7.06 10.20 -8.40
CA GLY A 35 8.04 11.27 -8.27
C GLY A 35 9.46 10.72 -8.14
N ASP A 36 10.14 11.08 -7.07
CA ASP A 36 11.50 10.58 -6.73
C ASP A 36 11.47 9.35 -5.80
N GLU A 37 10.27 8.94 -5.35
CA GLU A 37 10.09 7.84 -4.40
C GLU A 37 9.87 6.50 -5.10
N LYS A 38 10.35 5.43 -4.46
CA LYS A 38 10.22 4.05 -4.95
C LYS A 38 9.30 3.26 -4.03
N VAL A 39 8.23 2.74 -4.61
CA VAL A 39 7.38 1.76 -3.93
C VAL A 39 8.04 0.38 -4.08
N THR A 40 8.41 -0.23 -2.97
CA THR A 40 9.02 -1.55 -2.98
C THR A 40 7.98 -2.66 -2.93
N ALA A 41 8.34 -3.85 -3.42
CA ALA A 41 7.47 -5.02 -3.42
C ALA A 41 7.04 -5.43 -2.00
N ASP A 42 7.88 -5.22 -0.97
CA ASP A 42 7.52 -5.46 0.43
C ASP A 42 6.38 -4.55 0.88
N VAL A 43 6.49 -3.25 0.62
CA VAL A 43 5.45 -2.27 0.98
C VAL A 43 4.14 -2.59 0.26
N ALA A 44 4.21 -2.88 -1.04
CA ALA A 44 3.04 -3.23 -1.84
C ALA A 44 2.38 -4.54 -1.34
N ASN A 45 3.18 -5.58 -1.06
CA ASN A 45 2.65 -6.84 -0.55
C ASN A 45 2.02 -6.68 0.85
N PHE A 46 2.71 -6.01 1.78
CA PHE A 46 2.16 -5.81 3.12
C PHE A 46 0.85 -5.02 3.06
N PHE A 47 0.81 -3.92 2.31
CA PHE A 47 -0.40 -3.12 2.16
C PHE A 47 -1.55 -3.92 1.53
N ALA A 48 -1.29 -4.68 0.46
CA ALA A 48 -2.28 -5.53 -0.19
C ALA A 48 -2.85 -6.58 0.78
N ARG A 49 -2.01 -7.25 1.56
CA ARG A 49 -2.45 -8.24 2.56
C ARG A 49 -3.21 -7.61 3.72
N TYR A 50 -2.79 -6.43 4.16
CA TYR A 50 -3.52 -5.66 5.17
C TYR A 50 -4.92 -5.31 4.68
N GLN A 51 -5.04 -4.76 3.50
CA GLN A 51 -6.33 -4.40 2.90
C GLN A 51 -7.21 -5.63 2.63
N GLN A 52 -6.62 -6.74 2.13
CA GLN A 52 -7.32 -8.01 1.95
C GLN A 52 -7.92 -8.50 3.27
N ALA A 53 -7.14 -8.50 4.35
CA ALA A 53 -7.60 -8.93 5.66
C ALA A 53 -8.75 -8.05 6.20
N GLN A 54 -8.69 -6.74 5.98
CA GLN A 54 -9.77 -5.81 6.33
C GLN A 54 -11.05 -6.12 5.55
N PHE A 55 -10.92 -6.30 4.24
CA PHE A 55 -12.04 -6.62 3.36
C PHE A 55 -12.69 -7.95 3.74
N GLU A 56 -11.89 -9.01 3.87
CA GLU A 56 -12.39 -10.33 4.23
C GLU A 56 -13.03 -10.34 5.63
N THR A 57 -12.45 -9.63 6.61
CA THR A 57 -13.04 -9.52 7.95
C THR A 57 -14.42 -8.85 7.91
N THR A 58 -14.58 -7.84 7.06
CA THR A 58 -15.83 -7.09 6.95
C THR A 58 -16.91 -7.86 6.18
N TYR A 59 -16.52 -8.57 5.13
CA TYR A 59 -17.44 -9.18 4.17
C TYR A 59 -17.45 -10.70 4.16
N SER A 60 -16.72 -11.38 5.05
CA SER A 60 -16.56 -12.85 5.06
C SER A 60 -17.86 -13.63 5.00
N SER A 61 -18.93 -13.12 5.64
CA SER A 61 -20.26 -13.78 5.63
C SER A 61 -20.98 -13.68 4.28
N TYR A 62 -20.52 -12.82 3.38
CA TYR A 62 -21.10 -12.59 2.05
C TYR A 62 -20.22 -13.11 0.92
N LEU A 63 -18.95 -13.41 1.20
CA LEU A 63 -17.99 -13.93 0.24
C LEU A 63 -18.11 -15.45 0.16
N GLY A 64 -18.30 -15.99 -1.04
CA GLY A 64 -18.15 -17.45 -1.27
C GLY A 64 -16.67 -17.81 -1.40
N ASP A 65 -16.37 -19.10 -1.27
CA ASP A 65 -15.00 -19.64 -1.32
C ASP A 65 -14.25 -19.31 -2.61
N ASP A 66 -14.96 -19.04 -3.69
CA ASP A 66 -14.45 -18.73 -5.03
C ASP A 66 -14.48 -17.22 -5.37
N PHE A 67 -14.75 -16.36 -4.39
CA PHE A 67 -14.98 -14.92 -4.60
C PHE A 67 -13.87 -14.25 -5.42
N TRP A 68 -12.63 -14.41 -5.00
CA TRP A 68 -11.49 -13.74 -5.63
C TRP A 68 -11.27 -14.14 -7.10
N GLY A 69 -11.61 -15.39 -7.44
CA GLY A 69 -11.49 -15.90 -8.80
C GLY A 69 -12.66 -15.60 -9.72
N LYS A 70 -13.74 -14.99 -9.21
CA LYS A 70 -14.90 -14.63 -10.05
C LYS A 70 -14.57 -13.49 -11.00
N GLU A 71 -14.92 -13.66 -12.26
CA GLU A 71 -14.87 -12.60 -13.27
C GLU A 71 -15.92 -11.51 -12.95
N VAL A 72 -15.54 -10.26 -13.05
CA VAL A 72 -16.41 -9.11 -12.74
C VAL A 72 -16.65 -8.23 -13.95
N THR A 73 -15.59 -7.70 -14.58
CA THR A 73 -15.71 -6.74 -15.68
C THR A 73 -14.54 -6.92 -16.63
N ASP A 74 -14.81 -6.87 -17.92
CA ASP A 74 -13.80 -6.89 -18.98
C ASP A 74 -12.83 -8.09 -18.93
N GLY A 75 -13.30 -9.25 -18.45
CA GLY A 75 -12.50 -10.45 -18.33
C GLY A 75 -11.52 -10.47 -17.14
N LYS A 76 -11.58 -9.46 -16.26
CA LYS A 76 -10.78 -9.43 -15.02
C LYS A 76 -11.54 -10.08 -13.87
N THR A 77 -10.80 -10.77 -13.02
CA THR A 77 -11.29 -11.31 -11.76
C THR A 77 -11.39 -10.24 -10.67
N TYR A 78 -12.09 -10.54 -9.56
CA TYR A 78 -12.07 -9.66 -8.38
C TYR A 78 -10.65 -9.45 -7.87
N GLU A 79 -9.81 -10.50 -7.84
CA GLU A 79 -8.43 -10.41 -7.40
C GLU A 79 -7.62 -9.43 -8.26
N GLU A 80 -7.75 -9.49 -9.60
CA GLU A 80 -7.04 -8.60 -10.51
C GLU A 80 -7.48 -7.15 -10.35
N ASN A 81 -8.79 -6.89 -10.32
CA ASN A 81 -9.31 -5.54 -10.09
C ASN A 81 -8.90 -4.99 -8.71
N TYR A 82 -8.88 -5.87 -7.70
CA TYR A 82 -8.48 -5.46 -6.36
C TYR A 82 -6.99 -5.10 -6.29
N LYS A 83 -6.13 -5.87 -6.96
CA LYS A 83 -4.70 -5.56 -7.10
C LYS A 83 -4.47 -4.22 -7.78
N ASP A 84 -5.21 -3.92 -8.85
CA ASP A 84 -5.12 -2.63 -9.53
C ASP A 84 -5.50 -1.49 -8.54
N SER A 85 -6.60 -1.62 -7.80
CA SER A 85 -7.03 -0.61 -6.84
C SER A 85 -6.06 -0.42 -5.66
N ILE A 86 -5.34 -1.47 -5.26
CA ILE A 86 -4.27 -1.39 -4.25
C ILE A 86 -3.11 -0.56 -4.77
N MET A 87 -2.72 -0.75 -6.03
CA MET A 87 -1.64 0.03 -6.64
C MET A 87 -2.02 1.50 -6.78
N ASP A 88 -3.22 1.80 -7.26
CA ASP A 88 -3.74 3.18 -7.33
C ASP A 88 -3.73 3.85 -5.95
N SER A 89 -4.15 3.12 -4.91
CA SER A 89 -4.14 3.63 -3.53
C SER A 89 -2.74 3.89 -2.99
N LEU A 90 -1.77 3.02 -3.33
CA LEU A 90 -0.37 3.24 -2.96
C LEU A 90 0.22 4.46 -3.66
N GLU A 91 0.00 4.59 -4.97
CA GLU A 91 0.45 5.75 -5.73
C GLU A 91 -0.12 7.04 -5.14
N GLU A 92 -1.42 7.07 -4.81
CA GLU A 92 -2.06 8.20 -4.15
C GLU A 92 -1.40 8.54 -2.81
N MET A 93 -1.16 7.54 -1.95
CA MET A 93 -0.51 7.79 -0.65
C MET A 93 0.91 8.36 -0.80
N TYR A 94 1.69 7.91 -1.77
CA TYR A 94 3.02 8.44 -2.03
C TYR A 94 2.97 9.86 -2.60
N ILE A 95 2.01 10.17 -3.49
CA ILE A 95 1.76 11.54 -3.96
C ILE A 95 1.41 12.46 -2.78
N LEU A 96 0.54 12.01 -1.87
CA LEU A 96 0.18 12.78 -0.69
C LEU A 96 1.37 12.98 0.25
N ASP A 97 2.22 11.98 0.42
CA ASP A 97 3.47 12.08 1.21
C ASP A 97 4.45 13.09 0.58
N GLU A 98 4.61 13.10 -0.75
CA GLU A 98 5.44 14.09 -1.46
C GLU A 98 4.95 15.54 -1.24
N HIS A 99 3.64 15.72 -1.18
CA HIS A 99 3.02 17.05 -1.07
C HIS A 99 2.60 17.47 0.35
N LYS A 100 2.95 16.69 1.38
CA LYS A 100 2.54 16.97 2.78
C LYS A 100 2.99 18.35 3.28
N ASP A 101 4.16 18.80 2.86
CA ASP A 101 4.71 20.10 3.29
C ASP A 101 3.93 21.27 2.73
N ASP A 102 3.33 21.15 1.55
CA ASP A 102 2.48 22.19 0.93
C ASP A 102 1.24 22.48 1.80
N TYR A 103 0.77 21.47 2.52
CA TYR A 103 -0.36 21.53 3.44
C TYR A 103 0.06 21.63 4.92
N LYS A 104 1.35 21.72 5.21
CA LYS A 104 1.93 21.76 6.57
C LYS A 104 1.52 20.54 7.42
N VAL A 105 1.41 19.40 6.76
CA VAL A 105 1.10 18.13 7.41
C VAL A 105 2.40 17.39 7.75
N SER A 106 2.48 16.89 8.97
CA SER A 106 3.57 16.02 9.44
C SER A 106 3.03 15.07 10.49
N LEU A 107 3.75 13.99 10.75
CA LEU A 107 3.49 13.15 11.92
C LEU A 107 3.96 13.91 13.16
N SER A 108 3.21 13.79 14.25
CA SER A 108 3.64 14.25 15.57
C SER A 108 4.48 13.17 16.27
N ASP A 109 5.25 13.56 17.26
CA ASP A 109 6.06 12.64 18.08
C ASP A 109 5.22 11.49 18.67
N ASP A 110 3.99 11.79 19.10
CA ASP A 110 3.05 10.78 19.63
C ASP A 110 2.56 9.82 18.57
N GLU A 111 2.31 10.30 17.33
CA GLU A 111 1.92 9.45 16.19
C GLU A 111 3.11 8.59 15.76
N GLU A 112 4.29 9.12 15.61
CA GLU A 112 5.50 8.35 15.28
C GLU A 112 5.75 7.24 16.29
N LYS A 113 5.67 7.57 17.59
CA LYS A 113 5.81 6.58 18.65
C LYS A 113 4.72 5.50 18.59
N SER A 114 3.48 5.89 18.34
CA SER A 114 2.35 4.94 18.24
C SER A 114 2.52 4.00 17.05
N ILE A 115 3.02 4.49 15.93
CA ILE A 115 3.33 3.73 14.73
C ILE A 115 4.47 2.74 15.02
N GLU A 116 5.53 3.19 15.68
CA GLU A 116 6.67 2.36 16.07
C GLU A 116 6.24 1.22 17.01
N ASP A 117 5.48 1.55 18.05
CA ASP A 117 4.94 0.58 19.01
C ASP A 117 4.01 -0.44 18.30
N ALA A 118 3.18 0.00 17.33
CA ALA A 118 2.30 -0.87 16.57
C ALA A 118 3.08 -1.80 15.62
N ALA A 119 4.08 -1.28 14.91
CA ALA A 119 4.93 -2.08 14.03
C ALA A 119 5.70 -3.15 14.81
N LYS A 120 6.29 -2.76 15.93
CA LYS A 120 6.98 -3.68 16.84
C LYS A 120 6.03 -4.75 17.39
N LYS A 121 4.85 -4.35 17.86
CA LYS A 121 3.84 -5.29 18.36
C LYS A 121 3.42 -6.32 17.29
N PHE A 122 3.26 -5.86 16.04
CA PHE A 122 2.95 -6.76 14.92
C PHE A 122 4.05 -7.80 14.74
N THR A 123 5.31 -7.36 14.68
CA THR A 123 6.44 -8.26 14.45
C THR A 123 6.68 -9.23 15.62
N ASP A 124 6.47 -8.78 16.86
CA ASP A 124 6.61 -9.63 18.05
C ASP A 124 5.47 -10.65 18.19
N SER A 125 4.29 -10.36 17.63
CA SER A 125 3.10 -11.22 17.73
C SER A 125 2.98 -12.25 16.60
N ASN A 126 3.82 -12.18 15.58
CA ASN A 126 3.78 -13.05 14.42
C ASN A 126 5.09 -13.82 14.27
N ASP A 127 4.99 -15.10 13.91
CA ASP A 127 6.18 -15.91 13.60
C ASP A 127 6.84 -15.50 12.27
N SER A 128 8.03 -16.05 12.00
CA SER A 128 8.77 -15.69 10.78
C SER A 128 8.02 -16.08 9.51
N ALA A 129 7.34 -17.21 9.48
CA ALA A 129 6.63 -17.69 8.30
C ALA A 129 5.44 -16.79 7.96
N ALA A 130 4.69 -16.32 8.98
CA ALA A 130 3.61 -15.38 8.82
C ALA A 130 4.15 -14.02 8.30
N LYS A 131 5.23 -13.52 8.90
CA LYS A 131 5.89 -12.27 8.47
C LYS A 131 6.41 -12.35 7.03
N ASP A 132 7.08 -13.44 6.67
CA ASP A 132 7.61 -13.64 5.32
C ASP A 132 6.48 -13.66 4.26
N THR A 133 5.34 -14.27 4.59
CA THR A 133 4.17 -14.34 3.70
C THR A 133 3.60 -12.96 3.37
N VAL A 134 3.59 -12.05 4.34
CA VAL A 134 2.97 -10.72 4.19
C VAL A 134 4.00 -9.60 4.07
N SER A 135 5.29 -9.89 3.99
CA SER A 135 6.38 -8.89 4.07
C SER A 135 6.30 -8.04 5.35
N GLY A 136 5.97 -8.68 6.46
CA GLY A 136 5.63 -8.05 7.74
C GLY A 136 6.84 -7.77 8.62
N ASP A 137 7.98 -7.37 8.07
CA ASP A 137 9.09 -6.84 8.87
C ASP A 137 8.75 -5.47 9.45
N GLU A 138 9.40 -5.11 10.56
CA GLU A 138 9.06 -3.90 11.32
C GLU A 138 9.16 -2.62 10.47
N LYS A 139 10.16 -2.52 9.60
CA LYS A 139 10.37 -1.36 8.75
C LYS A 139 9.24 -1.21 7.73
N THR A 140 8.86 -2.29 7.08
CA THR A 140 7.77 -2.32 6.09
C THR A 140 6.43 -1.98 6.74
N VAL A 141 6.14 -2.59 7.89
CA VAL A 141 4.91 -2.30 8.66
C VAL A 141 4.88 -0.83 9.07
N LYS A 142 5.98 -0.30 9.61
CA LYS A 142 6.11 1.11 9.99
C LYS A 142 5.82 2.03 8.80
N LYS A 143 6.47 1.82 7.63
CA LYS A 143 6.25 2.64 6.43
C LYS A 143 4.78 2.66 5.99
N VAL A 144 4.10 1.52 5.98
CA VAL A 144 2.69 1.46 5.61
C VAL A 144 1.80 2.22 6.61
N LEU A 145 2.07 2.10 7.91
CA LEU A 145 1.32 2.84 8.94
C LEU A 145 1.56 4.35 8.86
N GLU A 146 2.78 4.79 8.53
CA GLU A 146 3.11 6.19 8.27
C GLU A 146 2.30 6.74 7.09
N LEU A 147 2.29 6.02 5.95
CA LEU A 147 1.54 6.41 4.76
C LEU A 147 0.04 6.53 5.04
N LEU A 148 -0.56 5.55 5.72
CA LEU A 148 -1.98 5.56 6.08
C LEU A 148 -2.32 6.74 7.03
N THR A 149 -1.43 7.05 7.97
CA THR A 149 -1.63 8.16 8.90
C THR A 149 -1.52 9.51 8.18
N LEU A 150 -0.52 9.65 7.30
CA LEU A 150 -0.34 10.86 6.49
C LEU A 150 -1.49 11.06 5.51
N GLN A 151 -1.96 10.02 4.83
CA GLN A 151 -3.13 10.09 3.95
C GLN A 151 -4.33 10.70 4.69
N LYS A 152 -4.68 10.16 5.85
CA LYS A 152 -5.80 10.68 6.65
C LYS A 152 -5.62 12.14 7.06
N LYS A 153 -4.40 12.54 7.40
CA LYS A 153 -4.09 13.94 7.78
C LYS A 153 -4.17 14.85 6.56
N MET A 154 -3.67 14.41 5.42
CA MET A 154 -3.75 15.16 4.16
C MET A 154 -5.19 15.35 3.69
N GLU A 155 -6.00 14.29 3.70
CA GLU A 155 -7.44 14.38 3.38
C GLU A 155 -8.14 15.42 4.28
N THR A 156 -7.81 15.43 5.57
CA THR A 156 -8.36 16.41 6.51
C THR A 156 -7.89 17.83 6.19
N ALA A 157 -6.60 18.02 5.90
CA ALA A 157 -6.04 19.33 5.60
C ALA A 157 -6.54 19.89 4.26
N MET A 158 -6.72 19.03 3.25
CA MET A 158 -7.20 19.41 1.91
C MET A 158 -8.69 19.73 1.89
N THR A 159 -9.46 19.20 2.83
CA THR A 159 -10.92 19.43 2.94
C THR A 159 -11.30 20.45 4.02
N ALA A 160 -10.33 20.99 4.74
CA ALA A 160 -10.55 22.06 5.69
C ALA A 160 -10.78 23.39 4.94
N ASP A 161 -12.02 23.94 5.03
CA ASP A 161 -12.39 25.27 4.53
C ASP A 161 -11.90 26.40 5.44
#